data_ad95a473e731006ccecbbff10e9c33fd
#
_entry.id   ad95a473e731006ccecbbff10e9c33fd
#
_cell.length_a   1.000
_cell.length_b   1.000
_cell.length_c   1.000
_cell.angle_alpha   90.00
_cell.angle_beta   90.00
_cell.angle_gamma   90.00
#
_symmetry.space_group_name_H-M   'P 1'
#
loop_
_entity.id
_entity.type
_entity.pdbx_description
1 polymer ?
#
loop_
_entity_poly.entity_id
_entity_poly.type
_entity_poly.pdbx_seq_one_letter_code
_entity_poly.pdbx_strand_id
1 'polypeptide(L)'
;ENVTPGKNLHPGAYSKGRSGLELYDLKTDISESKDISAQLPEIVKELEQLAEKARFTLGDKLTDRAGTESYKTLCGSKPPAIEFSHFGLKSSIELENKPHRKYSGENIRALINGIGGSINYRDPSWQGFEGEDLIATIDLGKEQIINDIKVRFLQDQVVWIFLPKMIQIEHSIDGINFELAYEFYP
;
A
#
# COMPACT_ATOMS: atom_id res chain seq x y z
N GLU A 1 14.14 -31.77 -2.80
CA GLU A 1 14.73 -30.87 -3.83
C GLU A 1 16.26 -30.90 -3.77
N ASN A 2 16.89 -31.27 -4.90
CA ASN A 2 18.35 -31.18 -4.99
C ASN A 2 18.76 -29.76 -5.34
N VAL A 3 18.87 -28.92 -4.32
CA VAL A 3 19.44 -27.58 -4.47
C VAL A 3 20.96 -27.71 -4.42
N THR A 4 21.65 -27.37 -5.50
CA THR A 4 23.12 -27.34 -5.50
C THR A 4 23.57 -26.16 -4.61
N PRO A 5 24.38 -26.40 -3.56
CA PRO A 5 24.84 -25.30 -2.71
C PRO A 5 25.58 -24.23 -3.51
N GLY A 6 25.37 -22.98 -3.16
CA GLY A 6 26.11 -21.87 -3.76
C GLY A 6 27.59 -21.89 -3.37
N LYS A 7 28.43 -21.28 -4.20
CA LYS A 7 29.88 -21.11 -3.94
C LYS A 7 30.29 -19.65 -4.09
N ASN A 8 31.17 -19.18 -3.23
CA ASN A 8 31.76 -17.82 -3.32
C ASN A 8 30.73 -16.69 -3.35
N LEU A 9 29.73 -16.74 -2.47
CA LEU A 9 28.63 -15.77 -2.38
C LEU A 9 27.71 -15.74 -3.61
N HIS A 10 27.86 -16.67 -4.56
CA HIS A 10 26.90 -16.84 -5.64
C HIS A 10 25.88 -17.91 -5.29
N PRO A 11 24.59 -17.68 -5.53
CA PRO A 11 23.56 -18.70 -5.31
C PRO A 11 23.82 -19.90 -6.23
N GLY A 12 23.50 -21.09 -5.75
CA GLY A 12 23.55 -22.31 -6.56
C GLY A 12 22.52 -22.29 -7.69
N ALA A 13 22.66 -23.18 -8.64
CA ALA A 13 21.70 -23.33 -9.71
C ALA A 13 20.35 -23.83 -9.16
N TYR A 14 19.26 -23.16 -9.52
CA TYR A 14 17.92 -23.59 -9.21
C TYR A 14 17.39 -24.49 -10.32
N SER A 15 16.94 -25.70 -9.98
CA SER A 15 16.17 -26.53 -10.88
C SER A 15 14.68 -26.36 -10.62
N LYS A 16 13.88 -26.21 -11.67
CA LYS A 16 12.42 -26.23 -11.55
C LYS A 16 11.97 -27.69 -11.34
N GLY A 17 11.50 -27.98 -10.14
CA GLY A 17 10.80 -29.21 -9.80
C GLY A 17 9.29 -28.97 -9.76
N ARG A 18 8.49 -30.01 -10.03
CA ARG A 18 7.06 -30.02 -9.68
C ARG A 18 6.94 -30.77 -8.35
N SER A 19 6.45 -30.08 -7.32
CA SER A 19 5.98 -30.75 -6.10
C SER A 19 4.51 -31.11 -6.29
N GLY A 20 4.08 -32.20 -5.66
CA GLY A 20 2.66 -32.51 -5.49
C GLY A 20 2.03 -31.63 -4.40
N LEU A 21 0.83 -32.03 -3.95
CA LEU A 21 0.25 -31.50 -2.73
C LEU A 21 1.00 -32.07 -1.53
N GLU A 22 1.58 -31.19 -0.73
CA GLU A 22 2.34 -31.52 0.47
C GLU A 22 1.77 -30.71 1.65
N LEU A 23 1.74 -31.28 2.84
CA LEU A 23 1.28 -30.63 4.07
C LEU A 23 2.34 -30.78 5.16
N TYR A 24 2.69 -29.68 5.80
CA TYR A 24 3.70 -29.64 6.86
C TYR A 24 3.16 -28.98 8.13
N ASP A 25 3.48 -29.52 9.29
CA ASP A 25 3.21 -28.91 10.58
C ASP A 25 4.36 -27.97 10.96
N LEU A 26 4.29 -26.69 10.56
CA LEU A 26 5.35 -25.71 10.80
C LEU A 26 5.61 -25.44 12.27
N LYS A 27 4.76 -25.89 13.20
CA LYS A 27 5.01 -25.78 14.63
C LYS A 27 6.08 -26.75 15.11
N THR A 28 6.13 -27.93 14.52
CA THR A 28 7.05 -29.02 14.91
C THR A 28 8.12 -29.29 13.87
N ASP A 29 7.90 -28.89 12.62
CA ASP A 29 8.78 -29.11 11.46
C ASP A 29 8.91 -27.85 10.60
N ILE A 30 9.66 -26.86 11.12
CA ILE A 30 9.93 -25.59 10.43
C ILE A 30 10.68 -25.80 9.10
N SER A 31 11.43 -26.89 8.98
CA SER A 31 12.22 -27.22 7.78
C SER A 31 11.43 -27.92 6.69
N GLU A 32 10.12 -28.16 6.88
CA GLU A 32 9.26 -28.81 5.90
C GLU A 32 9.84 -30.16 5.42
N SER A 33 10.38 -30.94 6.36
CA SER A 33 11.09 -32.16 6.05
C SER A 33 10.20 -33.40 5.98
N LYS A 34 9.00 -33.32 6.61
CA LYS A 34 8.08 -34.44 6.72
C LYS A 34 6.70 -34.09 6.20
N ASP A 35 6.37 -34.55 5.00
CA ASP A 35 5.02 -34.44 4.48
C ASP A 35 4.05 -35.32 5.27
N ILE A 36 2.99 -34.70 5.80
CA ILE A 36 1.91 -35.35 6.55
C ILE A 36 0.57 -35.33 5.80
N SER A 37 0.55 -34.98 4.53
CA SER A 37 -0.67 -34.86 3.72
C SER A 37 -1.50 -36.15 3.69
N ALA A 38 -0.84 -37.32 3.58
CA ALA A 38 -1.50 -38.62 3.61
C ALA A 38 -2.10 -38.98 4.98
N GLN A 39 -1.62 -38.34 6.06
CA GLN A 39 -2.09 -38.59 7.43
C GLN A 39 -3.29 -37.72 7.78
N LEU A 40 -3.44 -36.56 7.13
CA LEU A 40 -4.46 -35.55 7.42
C LEU A 40 -5.22 -35.12 6.14
N PRO A 41 -5.85 -36.03 5.43
CA PRO A 41 -6.51 -35.75 4.14
C PRO A 41 -7.67 -34.73 4.27
N GLU A 42 -8.32 -34.68 5.42
CA GLU A 42 -9.40 -33.71 5.66
C GLU A 42 -8.88 -32.28 5.75
N ILE A 43 -7.71 -32.07 6.36
CA ILE A 43 -7.07 -30.75 6.44
C ILE A 43 -6.60 -30.32 5.05
N VAL A 44 -6.02 -31.25 4.27
CA VAL A 44 -5.63 -30.97 2.88
C VAL A 44 -6.84 -30.50 2.08
N LYS A 45 -7.97 -31.19 2.18
CA LYS A 45 -9.21 -30.83 1.49
C LYS A 45 -9.76 -29.46 1.91
N GLU A 46 -9.70 -29.13 3.20
CA GLU A 46 -10.12 -27.81 3.70
C GLU A 46 -9.22 -26.72 3.13
N LEU A 47 -7.91 -26.90 3.14
CA LEU A 47 -6.95 -25.95 2.58
C LEU A 47 -7.09 -25.81 1.06
N GLU A 48 -7.36 -26.88 0.33
CA GLU A 48 -7.68 -26.82 -1.10
C GLU A 48 -8.93 -25.98 -1.38
N GLN A 49 -9.98 -26.13 -0.57
CA GLN A 49 -11.20 -25.33 -0.70
C GLN A 49 -10.93 -23.84 -0.44
N LEU A 50 -10.12 -23.54 0.58
CA LEU A 50 -9.67 -22.16 0.84
C LEU A 50 -8.84 -21.60 -0.31
N ALA A 51 -7.92 -22.40 -0.86
CA ALA A 51 -7.11 -22.02 -2.01
C ALA A 51 -7.96 -21.75 -3.26
N GLU A 52 -8.96 -22.60 -3.53
CA GLU A 52 -9.88 -22.40 -4.65
C GLU A 52 -10.73 -21.12 -4.46
N LYS A 53 -11.19 -20.86 -3.24
CA LYS A 53 -11.89 -19.62 -2.93
C LYS A 53 -10.99 -18.40 -3.15
N ALA A 54 -9.74 -18.48 -2.71
CA ALA A 54 -8.76 -17.42 -2.94
C ALA A 54 -8.48 -17.22 -4.44
N ARG A 55 -8.29 -18.29 -5.22
CA ARG A 55 -8.11 -18.23 -6.68
C ARG A 55 -9.32 -17.62 -7.38
N PHE A 56 -10.53 -17.95 -6.93
CA PHE A 56 -11.75 -17.36 -7.49
C PHE A 56 -11.81 -15.85 -7.22
N THR A 57 -11.44 -15.42 -6.01
CA THR A 57 -11.51 -14.00 -5.60
C THR A 57 -10.36 -13.18 -6.18
N LEU A 58 -9.13 -13.67 -6.01
CA LEU A 58 -7.91 -12.92 -6.33
C LEU A 58 -7.35 -13.19 -7.73
N GLY A 59 -7.77 -14.31 -8.34
CA GLY A 59 -7.18 -14.84 -9.56
C GLY A 59 -5.91 -15.66 -9.29
N ASP A 60 -5.45 -16.35 -10.30
CA ASP A 60 -4.25 -17.18 -10.25
C ASP A 60 -3.55 -17.19 -11.60
N LYS A 61 -2.40 -16.55 -11.65
CA LYS A 61 -1.59 -16.46 -12.88
C LYS A 61 -1.04 -17.81 -13.35
N LEU A 62 -0.83 -18.75 -12.43
CA LEU A 62 -0.29 -20.07 -12.78
C LEU A 62 -1.33 -20.94 -13.49
N THR A 63 -2.61 -20.74 -13.19
CA THR A 63 -3.73 -21.45 -13.81
C THR A 63 -4.50 -20.59 -14.82
N ASP A 64 -4.00 -19.38 -15.13
CA ASP A 64 -4.61 -18.40 -16.05
C ASP A 64 -6.07 -18.04 -15.68
N ARG A 65 -6.36 -17.99 -14.39
CA ARG A 65 -7.67 -17.61 -13.87
C ARG A 65 -7.70 -16.12 -13.52
N ALA A 66 -8.68 -15.41 -14.04
CA ALA A 66 -8.98 -14.05 -13.60
C ALA A 66 -9.79 -14.10 -12.30
N GLY A 67 -9.40 -13.32 -11.30
CA GLY A 67 -10.16 -13.18 -10.05
C GLY A 67 -11.35 -12.23 -10.22
N THR A 68 -12.39 -12.44 -9.42
CA THR A 68 -13.57 -11.57 -9.41
C THR A 68 -13.29 -10.21 -8.76
N GLU A 69 -12.37 -10.17 -7.80
CA GLU A 69 -11.93 -8.98 -7.07
C GLU A 69 -10.48 -8.58 -7.41
N SER A 70 -9.85 -9.28 -8.35
CA SER A 70 -8.52 -8.89 -8.80
C SER A 70 -8.63 -7.52 -9.45
N TYR A 71 -7.91 -6.55 -8.90
CA TYR A 71 -7.65 -5.33 -9.64
C TYR A 71 -6.99 -5.75 -10.96
N LYS A 72 -7.66 -5.50 -12.07
CA LYS A 72 -7.03 -5.64 -13.40
C LYS A 72 -5.89 -4.64 -13.46
N THR A 73 -4.76 -5.01 -12.91
CA THR A 73 -3.50 -4.35 -13.22
C THR A 73 -3.20 -4.70 -14.67
N LEU A 74 -3.86 -4.02 -15.57
CA LEU A 74 -3.53 -4.05 -16.98
C LEU A 74 -2.08 -3.59 -17.04
N CYS A 75 -1.20 -4.51 -17.37
CA CYS A 75 0.17 -4.20 -17.69
C CYS A 75 0.13 -3.09 -18.77
N GLY A 76 0.48 -1.85 -18.39
CA GLY A 76 0.46 -0.69 -19.28
C GLY A 76 -0.74 0.26 -19.15
N SER A 77 -1.81 -0.04 -18.44
CA SER A 77 -2.84 0.96 -18.12
C SER A 77 -2.62 1.50 -16.71
N LYS A 78 -2.64 2.81 -16.59
CA LYS A 78 -2.68 3.49 -15.30
C LYS A 78 -3.90 2.94 -14.55
N PRO A 79 -3.76 2.44 -13.30
CA PRO A 79 -4.92 2.02 -12.52
C PRO A 79 -5.91 3.18 -12.46
N PRO A 80 -7.23 2.92 -12.42
CA PRO A 80 -8.21 3.98 -12.30
C PRO A 80 -7.86 4.83 -11.08
N ALA A 81 -7.82 6.14 -11.25
CA ALA A 81 -7.58 7.05 -10.16
C ALA A 81 -8.67 6.85 -9.10
N ILE A 82 -8.26 6.74 -7.84
CA ILE A 82 -9.21 6.75 -6.73
C ILE A 82 -9.66 8.19 -6.58
N GLU A 83 -10.93 8.47 -6.87
CA GLU A 83 -11.49 9.81 -6.81
C GLU A 83 -12.25 10.00 -5.50
N PHE A 84 -12.05 11.15 -4.87
CA PHE A 84 -12.74 11.55 -3.65
C PHE A 84 -13.44 12.89 -3.85
N SER A 85 -14.68 12.99 -3.39
CA SER A 85 -15.38 14.26 -3.32
C SER A 85 -15.25 14.84 -1.91
N HIS A 86 -14.74 16.07 -1.81
CA HIS A 86 -14.54 16.75 -0.52
C HIS A 86 -14.50 18.28 -0.69
N PHE A 87 -14.62 19.02 0.41
CA PHE A 87 -14.62 20.49 0.37
C PHE A 87 -13.35 21.10 -0.18
N GLY A 88 -12.19 20.46 0.05
CA GLY A 88 -10.89 20.93 -0.41
C GLY A 88 -10.70 21.00 -1.94
N LEU A 89 -11.56 20.36 -2.76
CA LEU A 89 -11.43 20.36 -4.22
C LEU A 89 -11.39 21.76 -4.83
N LYS A 90 -12.12 22.70 -4.23
CA LYS A 90 -12.23 24.10 -4.70
C LYS A 90 -11.45 25.08 -3.82
N SER A 91 -10.70 24.57 -2.85
CA SER A 91 -9.97 25.35 -1.87
C SER A 91 -8.61 25.79 -2.40
N SER A 92 -8.03 26.81 -1.79
CA SER A 92 -6.60 27.11 -1.93
C SER A 92 -5.80 26.24 -0.96
N ILE A 93 -4.54 26.02 -1.29
CA ILE A 93 -3.58 25.31 -0.44
C ILE A 93 -2.23 26.03 -0.50
N GLU A 94 -1.67 26.22 0.66
CA GLU A 94 -0.33 26.77 0.83
C GLU A 94 0.52 25.80 1.64
N LEU A 95 1.80 25.70 1.31
CA LEU A 95 2.78 24.87 2.01
C LEU A 95 3.88 25.75 2.57
N GLU A 96 4.24 25.55 3.84
CA GLU A 96 5.42 26.21 4.42
C GLU A 96 6.70 25.62 3.82
N ASN A 97 6.79 24.28 3.72
CA ASN A 97 7.90 23.58 3.15
C ASN A 97 7.54 23.00 1.78
N LYS A 98 8.48 23.06 0.85
CA LYS A 98 8.27 22.49 -0.49
C LYS A 98 8.56 21.00 -0.50
N PRO A 99 7.77 20.20 -1.22
CA PRO A 99 8.12 18.80 -1.44
C PRO A 99 9.50 18.70 -2.10
N HIS A 100 10.21 17.62 -1.77
CA HIS A 100 11.52 17.37 -2.37
C HIS A 100 11.39 17.26 -3.90
N ARG A 101 12.29 17.93 -4.64
CA ARG A 101 12.19 18.07 -6.12
C ARG A 101 12.01 16.76 -6.90
N LYS A 102 12.52 15.64 -6.37
CA LYS A 102 12.35 14.31 -6.98
C LYS A 102 10.96 13.72 -6.75
N TYR A 103 10.22 14.23 -5.78
CA TYR A 103 8.95 13.70 -5.29
C TYR A 103 7.90 14.81 -5.17
N SER A 104 8.01 15.85 -6.00
CA SER A 104 7.10 17.00 -5.98
C SER A 104 5.73 16.72 -6.60
N GLY A 105 5.54 15.50 -7.14
CA GLY A 105 4.31 15.15 -7.81
C GLY A 105 4.02 16.03 -9.03
N GLU A 106 2.76 16.20 -9.37
CA GLU A 106 2.32 17.09 -10.46
C GLU A 106 2.40 18.56 -10.02
N ASN A 107 1.83 18.89 -8.87
CA ASN A 107 1.87 20.19 -8.22
C ASN A 107 1.29 20.09 -6.80
N ILE A 108 1.33 21.19 -6.00
CA ILE A 108 0.81 21.20 -4.63
C ILE A 108 -0.68 20.85 -4.53
N ARG A 109 -1.46 21.13 -5.57
CA ARG A 109 -2.89 20.77 -5.59
C ARG A 109 -3.11 19.26 -5.63
N ALA A 110 -2.11 18.44 -5.93
CA ALA A 110 -2.22 16.98 -5.83
C ALA A 110 -2.63 16.54 -4.40
N LEU A 111 -2.32 17.34 -3.38
CA LEU A 111 -2.74 17.06 -2.00
C LEU A 111 -4.25 17.21 -1.76
N ILE A 112 -4.95 18.00 -2.60
CA ILE A 112 -6.38 18.32 -2.44
C ILE A 112 -7.20 18.17 -3.72
N ASN A 113 -6.65 17.56 -4.79
CA ASN A 113 -7.35 17.41 -6.07
C ASN A 113 -8.37 16.26 -6.10
N GLY A 114 -8.55 15.55 -4.99
CA GLY A 114 -9.47 14.42 -4.90
C GLY A 114 -8.95 13.13 -5.56
N ILE A 115 -7.73 13.10 -6.05
CA ILE A 115 -7.14 11.94 -6.70
C ILE A 115 -6.17 11.26 -5.73
N GLY A 116 -6.45 10.01 -5.39
CA GLY A 116 -5.57 9.21 -4.54
C GLY A 116 -4.43 8.59 -5.34
N GLY A 117 -3.20 8.71 -4.85
CA GLY A 117 -2.03 8.04 -5.41
C GLY A 117 -2.15 6.51 -5.31
N SER A 118 -1.52 5.80 -6.25
CA SER A 118 -1.41 4.34 -6.27
C SER A 118 -0.35 3.85 -5.26
N ILE A 119 -0.12 2.55 -5.21
CA ILE A 119 0.98 1.96 -4.42
C ILE A 119 2.37 2.26 -4.98
N ASN A 120 2.47 2.84 -6.16
CA ASN A 120 3.73 3.23 -6.76
C ASN A 120 4.13 4.63 -6.29
N TYR A 121 5.25 4.76 -5.59
CA TYR A 121 5.76 6.04 -5.10
C TYR A 121 6.08 7.06 -6.20
N ARG A 122 6.21 6.62 -7.46
CA ARG A 122 6.41 7.49 -8.63
C ARG A 122 5.11 8.05 -9.22
N ASP A 123 3.97 7.66 -8.65
CA ASP A 123 2.69 8.22 -9.07
C ASP A 123 2.68 9.73 -8.78
N PRO A 124 2.38 10.60 -9.77
CA PRO A 124 2.43 12.04 -9.62
C PRO A 124 1.40 12.61 -8.63
N SER A 125 0.47 11.79 -8.16
CA SER A 125 -0.46 12.16 -7.08
C SER A 125 0.19 12.12 -5.68
N TRP A 126 1.40 11.56 -5.54
CA TRP A 126 2.17 11.62 -4.31
C TRP A 126 3.09 12.82 -4.25
N GLN A 127 3.28 13.35 -3.06
CA GLN A 127 4.31 14.32 -2.75
C GLN A 127 5.14 13.82 -1.58
N GLY A 128 6.46 13.89 -1.70
CA GLY A 128 7.39 13.42 -0.69
C GLY A 128 8.18 14.56 -0.07
N PHE A 129 8.35 14.50 1.24
CA PHE A 129 9.13 15.43 2.04
C PHE A 129 10.32 14.69 2.63
N GLU A 130 11.50 15.25 2.54
CA GLU A 130 12.75 14.65 3.01
C GLU A 130 13.52 15.68 3.85
N GLY A 131 13.63 15.38 5.15
CA GLY A 131 14.29 16.30 6.10
C GLY A 131 13.47 17.52 6.51
N GLU A 132 12.25 17.66 6.00
CA GLU A 132 11.32 18.73 6.27
C GLU A 132 9.92 18.16 6.56
N ASP A 133 9.17 18.83 7.42
CA ASP A 133 7.80 18.44 7.71
C ASP A 133 6.83 18.95 6.63
N LEU A 134 5.76 18.21 6.38
CA LEU A 134 4.63 18.70 5.63
C LEU A 134 3.77 19.60 6.53
N ILE A 135 3.76 20.90 6.26
CA ILE A 135 2.87 21.86 6.88
C ILE A 135 2.03 22.49 5.77
N ALA A 136 0.73 22.22 5.78
CA ALA A 136 -0.19 22.65 4.74
C ALA A 136 -1.36 23.40 5.34
N THR A 137 -1.63 24.61 4.85
CA THR A 137 -2.83 25.37 5.16
C THR A 137 -3.81 25.29 4.00
N ILE A 138 -5.04 24.86 4.29
CA ILE A 138 -6.12 24.72 3.30
C ILE A 138 -7.21 25.71 3.66
N ASP A 139 -7.41 26.73 2.79
CA ASP A 139 -8.46 27.69 2.98
C ASP A 139 -9.71 27.26 2.19
N LEU A 140 -10.78 26.96 2.91
CA LEU A 140 -12.08 26.53 2.36
C LEU A 140 -12.89 27.69 1.79
N GLY A 141 -12.43 28.96 1.98
CA GLY A 141 -13.10 30.16 1.48
C GLY A 141 -14.32 30.60 2.27
N LYS A 142 -14.82 29.77 3.17
CA LYS A 142 -15.94 30.04 4.08
C LYS A 142 -15.96 29.05 5.22
N GLU A 143 -16.65 29.39 6.29
CA GLU A 143 -16.89 28.45 7.39
C GLU A 143 -17.67 27.22 6.89
N GLN A 144 -17.20 26.05 7.33
CA GLN A 144 -17.76 24.75 7.00
C GLN A 144 -17.80 23.86 8.25
N ILE A 145 -18.85 23.08 8.39
CA ILE A 145 -18.88 22.00 9.37
C ILE A 145 -18.12 20.81 8.78
N ILE A 146 -17.02 20.44 9.41
CA ILE A 146 -16.18 19.32 9.00
C ILE A 146 -16.39 18.17 9.99
N ASN A 147 -16.89 17.05 9.49
CA ASN A 147 -17.11 15.85 10.30
C ASN A 147 -15.94 14.86 10.16
N ASP A 148 -15.30 14.83 8.98
CA ASP A 148 -14.24 13.88 8.65
C ASP A 148 -13.08 14.58 7.96
N ILE A 149 -11.85 14.24 8.38
CA ILE A 149 -10.61 14.59 7.68
C ILE A 149 -9.90 13.28 7.35
N LYS A 150 -9.61 13.06 6.06
CA LYS A 150 -8.94 11.85 5.59
C LYS A 150 -7.62 12.22 4.94
N VAL A 151 -6.54 11.70 5.48
CA VAL A 151 -5.19 11.88 4.92
C VAL A 151 -4.65 10.50 4.51
N ARG A 152 -4.01 10.43 3.36
CA ARG A 152 -3.40 9.20 2.87
C ARG A 152 -1.89 9.34 2.88
N PHE A 153 -1.24 8.30 3.36
CA PHE A 153 0.21 8.16 3.34
C PHE A 153 0.59 6.90 2.58
N LEU A 154 1.72 6.95 1.90
CA LEU A 154 2.36 5.78 1.32
C LEU A 154 3.48 5.32 2.25
N GLN A 155 3.53 4.03 2.54
CA GLN A 155 4.67 3.40 3.19
C GLN A 155 5.29 2.39 2.23
N ASP A 156 6.59 2.53 1.97
CA ASP A 156 7.39 1.56 1.23
C ASP A 156 8.82 1.57 1.80
N GLN A 157 9.04 0.72 2.80
CA GLN A 157 10.31 0.66 3.53
C GLN A 157 11.49 0.23 2.65
N VAL A 158 11.23 -0.49 1.54
CA VAL A 158 12.27 -0.94 0.61
C VAL A 158 12.94 0.26 -0.07
N VAL A 159 12.18 1.32 -0.31
CA VAL A 159 12.66 2.58 -0.92
C VAL A 159 12.71 3.74 0.08
N TRP A 160 12.75 3.43 1.40
CA TRP A 160 12.91 4.39 2.50
C TRP A 160 11.77 5.41 2.61
N ILE A 161 10.54 4.99 2.31
CA ILE A 161 9.34 5.79 2.53
C ILE A 161 8.67 5.32 3.80
N PHE A 162 8.57 6.20 4.79
CA PHE A 162 8.01 5.91 6.10
C PHE A 162 6.75 6.73 6.36
N LEU A 163 5.92 6.25 7.26
CA LEU A 163 4.81 7.04 7.80
C LEU A 163 5.35 8.21 8.62
N PRO A 164 4.61 9.32 8.72
CA PRO A 164 4.99 10.41 9.61
C PRO A 164 4.99 9.93 11.07
N LYS A 165 5.87 10.50 11.88
CA LYS A 165 5.92 10.18 13.32
C LYS A 165 4.67 10.68 14.04
N MET A 166 4.12 11.79 13.59
CA MET A 166 2.99 12.47 14.22
C MET A 166 2.21 13.22 13.14
N ILE A 167 0.90 13.29 13.33
CA ILE A 167 -0.01 14.08 12.50
C ILE A 167 -0.79 14.99 13.44
N GLN A 168 -0.73 16.30 13.19
CA GLN A 168 -1.55 17.28 13.88
C GLN A 168 -2.51 17.92 12.89
N ILE A 169 -3.73 18.15 13.32
CA ILE A 169 -4.76 18.83 12.57
C ILE A 169 -5.22 20.00 13.41
N GLU A 170 -5.06 21.17 12.85
CA GLU A 170 -5.49 22.44 13.47
C GLU A 170 -6.60 23.06 12.63
N HIS A 171 -7.41 23.90 13.23
CA HIS A 171 -8.45 24.64 12.56
C HIS A 171 -8.42 26.12 12.97
N SER A 172 -8.89 26.98 12.06
CA SER A 172 -9.04 28.41 12.30
C SER A 172 -10.24 28.93 11.56
N ILE A 173 -10.93 29.91 12.12
CA ILE A 173 -12.03 30.65 11.47
C ILE A 173 -11.55 31.98 10.87
N ASP A 174 -10.41 32.48 11.30
CA ASP A 174 -9.85 33.77 10.88
C ASP A 174 -8.56 33.65 10.04
N GLY A 175 -8.02 32.43 9.91
CA GLY A 175 -6.79 32.15 9.19
C GLY A 175 -5.52 32.62 9.89
N ILE A 176 -5.63 33.09 11.15
CA ILE A 176 -4.51 33.64 11.93
C ILE A 176 -4.31 32.84 13.22
N ASN A 177 -5.39 32.60 13.94
CA ASN A 177 -5.38 31.88 15.20
C ASN A 177 -5.79 30.43 14.96
N PHE A 178 -4.86 29.51 15.10
CA PHE A 178 -5.10 28.09 14.92
C PHE A 178 -5.22 27.38 16.26
N GLU A 179 -6.19 26.49 16.36
CA GLU A 179 -6.43 25.65 17.52
C GLU A 179 -6.28 24.19 17.14
N LEU A 180 -5.61 23.41 18.01
CA LEU A 180 -5.43 21.99 17.79
C LEU A 180 -6.77 21.25 17.88
N ALA A 181 -7.18 20.61 16.78
CA ALA A 181 -8.38 19.80 16.71
C ALA A 181 -8.07 18.33 16.99
N TYR A 182 -6.95 17.82 16.49
CA TYR A 182 -6.60 16.40 16.59
C TYR A 182 -5.10 16.16 16.48
N GLU A 183 -4.59 15.18 17.22
CA GLU A 183 -3.23 14.69 17.15
C GLU A 183 -3.22 13.16 17.10
N PHE A 184 -2.38 12.59 16.24
CA PHE A 184 -2.30 11.15 16.02
C PHE A 184 -0.84 10.71 15.75
N TYR A 185 -0.49 9.54 16.28
CA TYR A 185 0.80 8.88 16.11
C TYR A 185 0.54 7.56 15.36
N PRO A 186 0.79 7.47 14.04
CA PRO A 186 0.53 6.28 13.23
C PRO A 186 1.47 5.12 13.50
#